data_03c715228568c6ae103e41de783e2448
#
_entry.id   03c715228568c6ae103e41de783e2448
#
_cell.length_a   1.000
_cell.length_b   1.000
_cell.length_c   1.000
_cell.angle_alpha   90.00
_cell.angle_beta   90.00
_cell.angle_gamma   90.00
#
_symmetry.space_group_name_H-M   'P 1'
#
loop_
_entity.id
_entity.type
_entity.pdbx_description
1 polymer ?
#
loop_
_entity_poly.entity_id
_entity_poly.type
_entity_poly.pdbx_seq_one_letter_code
_entity_poly.pdbx_strand_id
1 'polypeptide(L)'
;MATIESRPAINVGDMVYAWTTEDKIAKKAECGGAVTGLLKYALSNKMVDAVLAIKKGQDIYDAVPTIITNQEELADTAGSLHCGTVLLAKVAQKFQESSPGRKLAVTVKGCDLMALHEIAKRDGVDLSKLLLIGVNCGGTVSPVKARSMIQDVYQVNPDIVHKEEIDKGQFIIEYEGGHKGISIDELEEEGYGRRSNCRRCLYKVPRQADLACGNWGVIGEKAGKATFVEVCSGKGAELLQKAFKSGVIATAPADPKGIEIRKKVEGAMVKLGQKWRKKDFTSLKTDLWNKIAEETSRCIKCYSCIENCPVCMPVSGNGPETKSLMVEP
;
A
#
# COMPACT_ATOMS: atom_id res chain seq x y z
N MET A 1 -38.21 -13.31 2.00
CA MET A 1 -37.29 -13.74 0.90
C MET A 1 -37.28 -12.62 -0.13
N ALA A 2 -36.28 -11.74 -0.10
CA ALA A 2 -36.14 -10.68 -1.10
C ALA A 2 -35.63 -11.34 -2.38
N THR A 3 -36.36 -11.14 -3.46
CA THR A 3 -36.03 -11.55 -4.83
C THR A 3 -34.59 -11.17 -5.15
N ILE A 4 -33.81 -12.14 -5.60
CA ILE A 4 -32.48 -11.93 -6.20
C ILE A 4 -32.76 -11.24 -7.56
N GLU A 5 -33.00 -9.92 -7.51
CA GLU A 5 -32.95 -9.10 -8.73
C GLU A 5 -31.56 -9.27 -9.35
N SER A 6 -31.54 -9.43 -10.67
CA SER A 6 -30.35 -9.57 -11.50
C SER A 6 -29.44 -8.34 -11.25
N ARG A 7 -28.52 -8.46 -10.31
CA ARG A 7 -27.59 -7.39 -10.00
C ARG A 7 -26.63 -7.23 -11.19
N PRO A 8 -26.32 -5.99 -11.61
CA PRO A 8 -25.55 -5.74 -12.81
C PRO A 8 -24.17 -6.42 -12.73
N ALA A 9 -23.68 -6.88 -13.87
CA ALA A 9 -22.33 -7.43 -13.97
C ALA A 9 -21.30 -6.34 -13.62
N ILE A 10 -20.29 -6.70 -12.87
CA ILE A 10 -19.15 -5.81 -12.54
C ILE A 10 -18.16 -5.90 -13.70
N ASN A 11 -17.84 -4.76 -14.30
CA ASN A 11 -16.98 -4.65 -15.47
C ASN A 11 -15.71 -3.85 -15.18
N VAL A 12 -14.71 -4.01 -16.03
CA VAL A 12 -13.52 -3.15 -16.01
C VAL A 12 -13.94 -1.69 -16.24
N GLY A 13 -13.44 -0.79 -15.42
CA GLY A 13 -13.79 0.63 -15.42
C GLY A 13 -14.88 1.01 -14.41
N ASP A 14 -15.60 0.03 -13.84
CA ASP A 14 -16.60 0.32 -12.81
C ASP A 14 -15.93 0.88 -11.54
N MET A 15 -16.65 1.80 -10.90
CA MET A 15 -16.30 2.40 -9.62
C MET A 15 -17.41 2.14 -8.62
N VAL A 16 -17.08 1.48 -7.53
CA VAL A 16 -18.06 1.08 -6.52
C VAL A 16 -17.55 1.35 -5.09
N TYR A 17 -18.46 1.49 -4.17
CA TYR A 17 -18.21 1.31 -2.74
C TYR A 17 -18.37 -0.16 -2.40
N ALA A 18 -17.40 -0.74 -1.71
CA ALA A 18 -17.42 -2.14 -1.30
C ALA A 18 -17.07 -2.28 0.19
N TRP A 19 -17.69 -3.25 0.86
CA TRP A 19 -17.39 -3.57 2.26
C TRP A 19 -17.60 -5.05 2.51
N THR A 20 -16.89 -5.59 3.50
CA THR A 20 -17.08 -6.98 3.91
C THR A 20 -18.34 -7.13 4.73
N THR A 21 -18.97 -8.31 4.63
CA THR A 21 -20.11 -8.71 5.49
C THR A 21 -19.65 -9.49 6.73
N GLU A 22 -18.33 -9.77 6.84
CA GLU A 22 -17.76 -10.50 7.97
C GLU A 22 -17.43 -9.54 9.11
N ASP A 23 -18.17 -9.64 10.22
CA ASP A 23 -18.04 -8.77 11.39
C ASP A 23 -16.63 -8.74 11.98
N LYS A 24 -15.92 -9.88 12.00
CA LYS A 24 -14.56 -9.97 12.55
C LYS A 24 -13.58 -9.08 11.79
N ILE A 25 -13.74 -8.99 10.47
CA ILE A 25 -12.92 -8.13 9.60
C ILE A 25 -13.41 -6.69 9.69
N ALA A 26 -14.72 -6.46 9.61
CA ALA A 26 -15.30 -5.13 9.62
C ALA A 26 -14.94 -4.33 10.88
N LYS A 27 -14.92 -4.97 12.05
CA LYS A 27 -14.55 -4.35 13.34
C LYS A 27 -13.10 -3.89 13.43
N LYS A 28 -12.19 -4.55 12.72
CA LYS A 28 -10.76 -4.21 12.70
C LYS A 28 -10.41 -3.26 11.54
N ALA A 29 -11.28 -3.14 10.55
CA ALA A 29 -11.00 -2.40 9.32
C ALA A 29 -11.11 -0.89 9.52
N GLU A 30 -10.26 -0.13 8.86
CA GLU A 30 -10.33 1.33 8.83
C GLU A 30 -11.50 1.84 7.97
N CYS A 31 -11.76 1.19 6.83
CA CYS A 31 -12.81 1.60 5.90
C CYS A 31 -13.51 0.38 5.24
N GLY A 32 -14.39 -0.27 5.99
CA GLY A 32 -15.28 -1.33 5.49
C GLY A 32 -14.65 -2.69 5.20
N GLY A 33 -13.33 -2.87 5.27
CA GLY A 33 -12.64 -4.16 5.21
C GLY A 33 -12.74 -4.93 3.88
N ALA A 34 -13.09 -4.28 2.77
CA ALA A 34 -13.26 -4.95 1.48
C ALA A 34 -11.97 -5.61 1.00
N VAL A 35 -10.80 -4.98 1.17
CA VAL A 35 -9.50 -5.55 0.76
C VAL A 35 -9.25 -6.89 1.46
N THR A 36 -9.36 -6.95 2.77
CA THR A 36 -9.16 -8.18 3.55
C THR A 36 -10.22 -9.23 3.20
N GLY A 37 -11.49 -8.83 3.04
CA GLY A 37 -12.57 -9.74 2.63
C GLY A 37 -12.34 -10.35 1.23
N LEU A 38 -11.86 -9.56 0.26
CA LEU A 38 -11.53 -10.02 -1.08
C LEU A 38 -10.33 -10.98 -1.07
N LEU A 39 -9.29 -10.70 -0.29
CA LEU A 39 -8.15 -11.58 -0.12
C LEU A 39 -8.56 -12.92 0.51
N LYS A 40 -9.40 -12.87 1.55
CA LYS A 40 -9.95 -14.08 2.19
C LYS A 40 -10.77 -14.90 1.19
N TYR A 41 -11.63 -14.25 0.42
CA TYR A 41 -12.41 -14.90 -0.62
C TYR A 41 -11.52 -15.57 -1.67
N ALA A 42 -10.50 -14.86 -2.18
CA ALA A 42 -9.59 -15.39 -3.19
C ALA A 42 -8.84 -16.64 -2.71
N LEU A 43 -8.36 -16.61 -1.46
CA LEU A 43 -7.65 -17.75 -0.86
C LEU A 43 -8.59 -18.92 -0.58
N SER A 44 -9.76 -18.68 0.02
CA SER A 44 -10.76 -19.72 0.36
C SER A 44 -11.29 -20.43 -0.88
N ASN A 45 -11.39 -19.73 -2.00
CA ASN A 45 -11.90 -20.27 -3.26
C ASN A 45 -10.79 -20.72 -4.22
N LYS A 46 -9.56 -20.86 -3.73
CA LYS A 46 -8.40 -21.34 -4.49
C LYS A 46 -8.13 -20.57 -5.79
N MET A 47 -8.51 -19.28 -5.81
CA MET A 47 -8.12 -18.37 -6.89
C MET A 47 -6.63 -18.06 -6.82
N VAL A 48 -6.07 -18.09 -5.59
CA VAL A 48 -4.65 -17.99 -5.26
C VAL A 48 -4.26 -19.05 -4.23
N ASP A 49 -2.96 -19.37 -4.16
CA ASP A 49 -2.40 -20.36 -3.23
C ASP A 49 -1.91 -19.74 -1.93
N ALA A 50 -1.65 -18.43 -1.95
CA ALA A 50 -1.20 -17.67 -0.80
C ALA A 50 -1.56 -16.17 -0.97
N VAL A 51 -1.48 -15.44 0.13
CA VAL A 51 -1.65 -13.98 0.18
C VAL A 51 -0.41 -13.36 0.82
N LEU A 52 0.15 -12.35 0.19
CA LEU A 52 1.16 -11.47 0.76
C LEU A 52 0.48 -10.16 1.20
N ALA A 53 0.43 -9.95 2.49
CA ALA A 53 -0.14 -8.75 3.09
C ALA A 53 0.70 -8.30 4.30
N ILE A 54 0.36 -7.17 4.88
CA ILE A 54 1.01 -6.66 6.08
C ILE A 54 0.19 -7.08 7.31
N LYS A 55 0.86 -7.64 8.31
CA LYS A 55 0.33 -7.79 9.66
C LYS A 55 1.00 -6.79 10.59
N LYS A 56 0.29 -6.38 11.64
CA LYS A 56 0.90 -5.69 12.77
C LYS A 56 1.76 -6.70 13.54
N GLY A 57 3.02 -6.34 13.80
CA GLY A 57 3.92 -7.10 14.65
C GLY A 57 3.71 -6.79 16.12
N GLN A 58 4.77 -6.39 16.83
CA GLN A 58 4.68 -6.12 18.28
C GLN A 58 3.84 -4.88 18.59
N ASP A 59 3.94 -3.84 17.77
CA ASP A 59 3.20 -2.59 17.94
C ASP A 59 2.70 -2.04 16.60
N ILE A 60 2.10 -0.86 16.60
CA ILE A 60 1.56 -0.19 15.40
C ILE A 60 2.66 0.33 14.46
N TYR A 61 3.90 0.41 14.90
CA TYR A 61 5.06 0.83 14.11
C TYR A 61 5.77 -0.34 13.45
N ASP A 62 5.42 -1.57 13.83
CA ASP A 62 6.00 -2.81 13.31
C ASP A 62 5.09 -3.43 12.23
N ALA A 63 5.37 -3.09 10.99
CA ALA A 63 4.63 -3.56 9.81
C ALA A 63 5.35 -4.77 9.20
N VAL A 64 4.83 -5.98 9.43
CA VAL A 64 5.46 -7.25 9.05
C VAL A 64 4.87 -7.80 7.75
N PRO A 65 5.66 -7.89 6.65
CA PRO A 65 5.25 -8.61 5.45
C PRO A 65 5.05 -10.08 5.76
N THR A 66 3.86 -10.60 5.48
CA THR A 66 3.51 -11.97 5.86
C THR A 66 2.90 -12.72 4.67
N ILE A 67 3.43 -13.92 4.40
CA ILE A 67 2.82 -14.88 3.48
C ILE A 67 1.80 -15.71 4.26
N ILE A 68 0.54 -15.65 3.84
CA ILE A 68 -0.60 -16.26 4.52
C ILE A 68 -1.19 -17.34 3.61
N THR A 69 -1.28 -18.56 4.11
CA THR A 69 -1.90 -19.70 3.43
C THR A 69 -3.16 -20.19 4.16
N ASN A 70 -3.35 -19.78 5.39
CA ASN A 70 -4.55 -20.05 6.17
C ASN A 70 -5.48 -18.82 6.13
N GLN A 71 -6.67 -18.98 5.57
CA GLN A 71 -7.66 -17.91 5.41
C GLN A 71 -8.11 -17.27 6.73
N GLU A 72 -8.07 -17.99 7.85
CA GLU A 72 -8.49 -17.47 9.15
C GLU A 72 -7.52 -16.41 9.71
N GLU A 73 -6.26 -16.45 9.27
CA GLU A 73 -5.25 -15.48 9.66
C GLU A 73 -5.42 -14.12 8.94
N LEU A 74 -6.19 -14.07 7.86
CA LEU A 74 -6.35 -12.84 7.08
C LEU A 74 -7.08 -11.74 7.85
N ALA A 75 -7.92 -12.09 8.83
CA ALA A 75 -8.54 -11.08 9.70
C ALA A 75 -7.52 -10.24 10.50
N ASP A 76 -6.28 -10.70 10.65
CA ASP A 76 -5.21 -9.97 11.32
C ASP A 76 -4.49 -8.97 10.42
N THR A 77 -4.81 -8.96 9.12
CA THR A 77 -4.34 -7.95 8.16
C THR A 77 -5.31 -6.78 8.01
N ALA A 78 -6.46 -6.82 8.69
CA ALA A 78 -7.44 -5.75 8.64
C ALA A 78 -6.98 -4.54 9.47
N GLY A 79 -7.23 -3.36 8.94
CA GLY A 79 -6.75 -2.09 9.48
C GLY A 79 -5.61 -1.52 8.65
N SER A 80 -5.21 -0.28 8.96
CA SER A 80 -4.11 0.40 8.28
C SER A 80 -2.99 0.71 9.26
N LEU A 81 -1.74 0.54 8.80
CA LEU A 81 -0.54 0.96 9.48
C LEU A 81 0.10 2.09 8.68
N HIS A 82 0.08 3.31 9.20
CA HIS A 82 0.60 4.49 8.51
C HIS A 82 2.10 4.69 8.74
N CYS A 83 2.63 4.12 9.82
CA CYS A 83 4.03 4.13 10.17
C CYS A 83 4.67 2.76 9.92
N GLY A 84 5.88 2.74 9.37
CA GLY A 84 6.63 1.51 9.18
C GLY A 84 6.32 0.68 7.94
N THR A 85 5.36 1.07 7.10
CA THR A 85 5.02 0.31 5.88
C THR A 85 6.24 0.07 4.98
N VAL A 86 6.40 -1.18 4.53
CA VAL A 86 7.52 -1.65 3.70
C VAL A 86 7.10 -1.91 2.26
N LEU A 87 8.09 -2.14 1.37
CA LEU A 87 7.86 -2.59 -0.01
C LEU A 87 7.66 -4.11 -0.06
N LEU A 88 6.64 -4.55 -0.79
CA LEU A 88 6.29 -5.97 -0.92
C LEU A 88 6.83 -6.62 -2.21
N ALA A 89 7.29 -5.84 -3.18
CA ALA A 89 7.70 -6.35 -4.49
C ALA A 89 8.80 -7.42 -4.40
N LYS A 90 9.84 -7.19 -3.57
CA LYS A 90 10.92 -8.17 -3.39
C LYS A 90 10.47 -9.42 -2.63
N VAL A 91 9.51 -9.30 -1.73
CA VAL A 91 8.93 -10.45 -1.03
C VAL A 91 8.11 -11.30 -2.00
N ALA A 92 7.32 -10.67 -2.88
CA ALA A 92 6.58 -11.35 -3.94
C ALA A 92 7.52 -12.09 -4.93
N GLN A 93 8.63 -11.45 -5.31
CA GLN A 93 9.67 -12.08 -6.11
C GLN A 93 10.24 -13.33 -5.42
N LYS A 94 10.70 -13.19 -4.17
CA LYS A 94 11.24 -14.31 -3.38
C LYS A 94 10.24 -15.46 -3.21
N PHE A 95 8.96 -15.14 -3.07
CA PHE A 95 7.91 -16.16 -3.03
C PHE A 95 7.84 -16.94 -4.35
N GLN A 96 7.85 -16.26 -5.50
CA GLN A 96 7.80 -16.95 -6.79
C GLN A 96 9.07 -17.75 -7.09
N GLU A 97 10.24 -17.26 -6.69
CA GLU A 97 11.51 -18.00 -6.78
C GLU A 97 11.47 -19.30 -5.96
N SER A 98 10.93 -19.24 -4.73
CA SER A 98 10.86 -20.38 -3.82
C SER A 98 9.67 -21.31 -4.05
N SER A 99 8.65 -20.85 -4.77
CA SER A 99 7.41 -21.59 -5.02
C SER A 99 6.95 -21.42 -6.48
N PRO A 100 7.71 -21.94 -7.44
CA PRO A 100 7.41 -21.77 -8.86
C PRO A 100 6.01 -22.27 -9.23
N GLY A 101 5.31 -21.48 -10.03
CA GLY A 101 3.97 -21.81 -10.54
C GLY A 101 2.81 -21.53 -9.58
N ARG A 102 3.06 -21.25 -8.30
CA ARG A 102 2.00 -20.88 -7.35
C ARG A 102 1.50 -19.46 -7.58
N LYS A 103 0.19 -19.27 -7.40
CA LYS A 103 -0.48 -17.97 -7.53
C LYS A 103 -0.47 -17.23 -6.19
N LEU A 104 -0.15 -15.94 -6.22
CA LEU A 104 -0.06 -15.10 -5.05
C LEU A 104 -0.98 -13.88 -5.18
N ALA A 105 -1.83 -13.63 -4.19
CA ALA A 105 -2.47 -12.32 -4.06
C ALA A 105 -1.55 -11.38 -3.27
N VAL A 106 -1.42 -10.14 -3.70
CA VAL A 106 -0.55 -9.15 -3.06
C VAL A 106 -1.31 -7.84 -2.86
N THR A 107 -1.26 -7.29 -1.65
CA THR A 107 -1.65 -5.90 -1.43
C THR A 107 -0.53 -4.98 -1.89
N VAL A 108 -0.81 -4.03 -2.79
CA VAL A 108 0.21 -3.21 -3.42
C VAL A 108 -0.09 -1.72 -3.34
N LYS A 109 0.93 -0.92 -3.06
CA LYS A 109 0.94 0.53 -3.22
C LYS A 109 1.49 0.88 -4.60
N GLY A 110 1.40 2.13 -5.02
CA GLY A 110 1.98 2.57 -6.30
C GLY A 110 3.47 2.25 -6.46
N CYS A 111 4.25 2.36 -5.37
CA CYS A 111 5.67 2.01 -5.38
C CYS A 111 5.93 0.50 -5.52
N ASP A 112 5.07 -0.35 -4.93
CA ASP A 112 5.15 -1.81 -5.12
C ASP A 112 4.88 -2.19 -6.57
N LEU A 113 3.85 -1.58 -7.19
CA LEU A 113 3.52 -1.82 -8.61
C LEU A 113 4.67 -1.43 -9.54
N MET A 114 5.23 -0.23 -9.36
CA MET A 114 6.40 0.18 -10.16
C MET A 114 7.54 -0.82 -10.02
N ALA A 115 7.82 -1.26 -8.79
CA ALA A 115 8.88 -2.23 -8.53
C ALA A 115 8.58 -3.60 -9.17
N LEU A 116 7.34 -4.12 -9.05
CA LEU A 116 6.92 -5.39 -9.67
C LEU A 116 7.04 -5.35 -11.20
N HIS A 117 6.62 -4.25 -11.83
CA HIS A 117 6.76 -4.09 -13.27
C HIS A 117 8.23 -4.02 -13.71
N GLU A 118 9.09 -3.34 -12.96
CA GLU A 118 10.52 -3.30 -13.26
C GLU A 118 11.20 -4.67 -13.04
N ILE A 119 10.79 -5.42 -12.04
CA ILE A 119 11.25 -6.79 -11.78
C ILE A 119 10.78 -7.73 -12.91
N ALA A 120 9.51 -7.60 -13.33
CA ALA A 120 8.93 -8.43 -14.39
C ALA A 120 9.62 -8.21 -15.75
N LYS A 121 10.04 -6.98 -16.08
CA LYS A 121 10.82 -6.69 -17.29
C LYS A 121 12.18 -7.42 -17.35
N ARG A 122 12.64 -7.95 -16.22
CA ARG A 122 13.89 -8.68 -16.06
C ARG A 122 13.67 -10.15 -15.71
N ASP A 123 12.48 -10.67 -16.06
CA ASP A 123 12.06 -12.06 -15.80
C ASP A 123 12.15 -12.49 -14.31
N GLY A 124 12.21 -11.50 -13.42
CA GLY A 124 12.30 -11.78 -11.98
C GLY A 124 10.95 -12.06 -11.30
N VAL A 125 9.83 -11.78 -12.00
CA VAL A 125 8.47 -12.03 -11.51
C VAL A 125 7.52 -12.25 -12.69
N ASP A 126 6.66 -13.26 -12.59
CA ASP A 126 5.54 -13.51 -13.52
C ASP A 126 4.27 -12.83 -13.01
N LEU A 127 3.92 -11.68 -13.60
CA LEU A 127 2.70 -10.93 -13.23
C LEU A 127 1.40 -11.71 -13.51
N SER A 128 1.42 -12.70 -14.41
CA SER A 128 0.24 -13.53 -14.70
C SER A 128 -0.19 -14.38 -13.50
N LYS A 129 0.77 -14.73 -12.63
CA LYS A 129 0.58 -15.49 -11.40
C LYS A 129 0.24 -14.61 -10.18
N LEU A 130 0.21 -13.29 -10.36
CA LEU A 130 -0.17 -12.37 -9.30
C LEU A 130 -1.63 -11.90 -9.45
N LEU A 131 -2.31 -11.80 -8.32
CA LEU A 131 -3.56 -11.07 -8.14
C LEU A 131 -3.24 -9.82 -7.32
N LEU A 132 -3.30 -8.64 -7.93
CA LEU A 132 -2.83 -7.41 -7.34
C LEU A 132 -4.00 -6.57 -6.82
N ILE A 133 -4.09 -6.42 -5.50
CA ILE A 133 -5.07 -5.53 -4.87
C ILE A 133 -4.35 -4.25 -4.44
N GLY A 134 -4.56 -3.21 -5.24
CA GLY A 134 -3.98 -1.90 -5.03
C GLY A 134 -4.64 -1.14 -3.88
N VAL A 135 -3.83 -0.45 -3.07
CA VAL A 135 -4.31 0.43 -1.99
C VAL A 135 -3.77 1.84 -2.22
N ASN A 136 -4.65 2.85 -2.22
CA ASN A 136 -4.21 4.23 -2.36
C ASN A 136 -3.28 4.62 -1.18
N CYS A 137 -2.27 5.42 -1.47
CA CYS A 137 -1.23 5.70 -0.50
C CYS A 137 -0.83 7.18 -0.51
N GLY A 138 -1.02 7.85 0.62
CA GLY A 138 -0.55 9.21 0.87
C GLY A 138 0.96 9.27 1.15
N GLY A 139 1.53 8.19 1.65
CA GLY A 139 2.91 8.06 2.11
C GLY A 139 2.98 7.36 3.46
N THR A 140 4.19 7.12 3.95
CA THR A 140 4.43 6.51 5.27
C THR A 140 5.54 7.25 6.01
N VAL A 141 5.44 7.27 7.31
CA VAL A 141 6.51 7.72 8.23
C VAL A 141 7.38 6.51 8.59
N SER A 142 8.66 6.71 8.89
CA SER A 142 9.48 5.59 9.39
C SER A 142 9.17 5.33 10.87
N PRO A 143 9.30 4.08 11.37
CA PRO A 143 9.02 3.74 12.77
C PRO A 143 9.74 4.64 13.78
N VAL A 144 11.05 4.86 13.58
CA VAL A 144 11.86 5.71 14.46
C VAL A 144 11.33 7.14 14.49
N LYS A 145 11.06 7.74 13.30
CA LYS A 145 10.49 9.08 13.24
C LYS A 145 9.07 9.17 13.80
N ALA A 146 8.26 8.12 13.63
CA ALA A 146 6.91 8.09 14.18
C ALA A 146 6.94 8.13 15.71
N ARG A 147 7.79 7.32 16.33
CA ARG A 147 7.96 7.30 17.78
C ARG A 147 8.47 8.65 18.30
N SER A 148 9.50 9.23 17.67
CA SER A 148 10.00 10.57 18.03
C SER A 148 8.93 11.64 17.85
N MET A 149 8.18 11.63 16.73
CA MET A 149 7.09 12.55 16.47
C MET A 149 6.02 12.50 17.57
N ILE A 150 5.60 11.30 17.95
CA ILE A 150 4.59 11.12 18.99
C ILE A 150 5.10 11.59 20.34
N GLN A 151 6.35 11.31 20.67
CA GLN A 151 6.95 11.76 21.92
C GLN A 151 7.17 13.27 21.95
N ASP A 152 7.77 13.84 20.89
CA ASP A 152 8.28 15.21 20.90
C ASP A 152 7.17 16.23 20.57
N VAL A 153 6.28 15.91 19.60
CA VAL A 153 5.26 16.84 19.12
C VAL A 153 3.92 16.59 19.80
N TYR A 154 3.48 15.33 19.86
CA TYR A 154 2.21 14.99 20.52
C TYR A 154 2.33 14.99 22.05
N GLN A 155 3.54 14.93 22.63
CA GLN A 155 3.78 14.83 24.06
C GLN A 155 3.02 13.62 24.66
N VAL A 156 3.10 12.48 23.96
CA VAL A 156 2.49 11.21 24.37
C VAL A 156 3.57 10.13 24.33
N ASN A 157 3.53 9.20 25.28
CA ASN A 157 4.40 8.03 25.21
C ASN A 157 3.99 7.17 23.99
N PRO A 158 4.88 6.93 23.00
CA PRO A 158 4.53 6.13 21.81
C PRO A 158 4.12 4.70 22.14
N ASP A 159 4.50 4.14 23.29
CA ASP A 159 4.19 2.75 23.65
C ASP A 159 2.71 2.54 24.02
N ILE A 160 1.99 3.59 24.41
CA ILE A 160 0.55 3.51 24.73
C ILE A 160 -0.36 3.84 23.55
N VAL A 161 0.21 4.20 22.38
CA VAL A 161 -0.58 4.46 21.18
C VAL A 161 -0.98 3.13 20.53
N HIS A 162 -2.27 2.96 20.31
CA HIS A 162 -2.81 1.71 19.79
C HIS A 162 -3.46 1.84 18.40
N LYS A 163 -3.70 3.08 17.93
CA LYS A 163 -4.25 3.33 16.59
C LYS A 163 -3.71 4.64 16.01
N GLU A 164 -3.52 4.65 14.70
CA GLU A 164 -3.22 5.81 13.87
C GLU A 164 -4.31 5.99 12.83
N GLU A 165 -4.66 7.22 12.51
CA GLU A 165 -5.64 7.55 11.49
C GLU A 165 -5.23 8.81 10.73
N ILE A 166 -5.63 8.91 9.47
CA ILE A 166 -5.48 10.13 8.68
C ILE A 166 -6.87 10.61 8.26
N ASP A 167 -7.32 11.70 8.85
CA ASP A 167 -8.56 12.36 8.47
C ASP A 167 -8.33 13.86 8.21
N LYS A 168 -8.90 14.34 7.09
CA LYS A 168 -8.89 15.76 6.68
C LYS A 168 -7.53 16.47 6.78
N GLY A 169 -6.44 15.74 6.46
CA GLY A 169 -5.09 16.28 6.49
C GLY A 169 -4.45 16.34 7.88
N GLN A 170 -5.09 15.76 8.88
CA GLN A 170 -4.51 15.56 10.20
C GLN A 170 -4.00 14.13 10.36
N PHE A 171 -2.88 13.97 11.03
CA PHE A 171 -2.42 12.69 11.54
C PHE A 171 -2.92 12.56 12.98
N ILE A 172 -3.82 11.61 13.20
CA ILE A 172 -4.51 11.40 14.46
C ILE A 172 -3.94 10.16 15.12
N ILE A 173 -3.62 10.24 16.40
CA ILE A 173 -3.25 9.11 17.25
C ILE A 173 -4.33 8.87 18.30
N GLU A 174 -4.66 7.61 18.53
CA GLU A 174 -5.51 7.17 19.64
C GLU A 174 -4.63 6.40 20.65
N TYR A 175 -4.72 6.78 21.90
CA TYR A 175 -3.92 6.20 22.98
C TYR A 175 -4.77 6.01 24.22
N GLU A 176 -4.27 5.28 25.20
CA GLU A 176 -4.97 5.11 26.46
C GLU A 176 -5.16 6.47 27.15
N GLY A 177 -6.42 6.89 27.27
CA GLY A 177 -6.78 8.19 27.84
C GLY A 177 -7.19 9.27 26.85
N GLY A 178 -7.13 9.05 25.52
CA GLY A 178 -7.61 10.05 24.57
C GLY A 178 -7.13 9.90 23.13
N HIS A 179 -7.32 10.97 22.38
CA HIS A 179 -6.80 11.10 21.03
C HIS A 179 -6.25 12.51 20.80
N LYS A 180 -5.30 12.64 19.88
CA LYS A 180 -4.73 13.92 19.43
C LYS A 180 -4.54 13.90 17.91
N GLY A 181 -4.84 15.02 17.25
CA GLY A 181 -4.61 15.22 15.81
C GLY A 181 -3.75 16.47 15.56
N ILE A 182 -2.77 16.36 14.66
CA ILE A 182 -1.92 17.47 14.23
C ILE A 182 -1.89 17.48 12.70
N SER A 183 -1.81 18.67 12.10
CA SER A 183 -1.71 18.84 10.66
C SER A 183 -0.48 18.10 10.09
N ILE A 184 -0.68 17.32 9.03
CA ILE A 184 0.42 16.61 8.35
C ILE A 184 1.43 17.60 7.76
N ASP A 185 0.96 18.75 7.27
CA ASP A 185 1.85 19.78 6.71
C ASP A 185 2.74 20.37 7.79
N GLU A 186 2.20 20.65 8.99
CA GLU A 186 2.96 21.13 10.15
C GLU A 186 4.02 20.10 10.58
N LEU A 187 3.64 18.83 10.72
CA LEU A 187 4.57 17.76 11.04
C LEU A 187 5.69 17.60 9.97
N GLU A 188 5.38 17.84 8.69
CA GLU A 188 6.39 17.79 7.62
C GLU A 188 7.34 18.99 7.64
N GLU A 189 6.86 20.17 8.01
CA GLU A 189 7.69 21.37 8.17
C GLU A 189 8.66 21.22 9.34
N GLU A 190 8.24 20.59 10.43
CA GLU A 190 9.06 20.27 11.59
C GLU A 190 10.01 19.06 11.36
N GLY A 191 9.94 18.42 10.20
CA GLY A 191 10.83 17.33 9.80
C GLY A 191 10.39 15.92 10.24
N TYR A 192 9.20 15.77 10.82
CA TYR A 192 8.67 14.48 11.27
C TYR A 192 7.90 13.71 10.19
N GLY A 193 7.32 14.34 9.23
CA GLY A 193 6.38 13.78 8.26
C GLY A 193 6.88 12.57 7.45
N ARG A 194 6.32 12.41 6.28
CA ARG A 194 6.55 11.25 5.39
C ARG A 194 8.03 11.10 4.99
N ARG A 195 8.43 9.85 4.72
CA ARG A 195 9.74 9.54 4.13
C ARG A 195 9.98 10.39 2.87
N SER A 196 11.22 10.80 2.63
CA SER A 196 11.58 11.66 1.48
C SER A 196 11.06 11.13 0.15
N ASN A 197 11.14 9.82 -0.11
CA ASN A 197 10.60 9.22 -1.32
C ASN A 197 9.06 9.26 -1.37
N CYS A 198 8.38 9.14 -0.22
CA CYS A 198 6.93 9.25 -0.14
C CYS A 198 6.44 10.67 -0.40
N ARG A 199 7.14 11.70 0.09
CA ARG A 199 6.85 13.11 -0.20
C ARG A 199 6.93 13.39 -1.70
N ARG A 200 7.91 12.80 -2.40
CA ARG A 200 8.17 12.96 -3.84
C ARG A 200 7.38 12.01 -4.73
N CYS A 201 6.62 11.07 -4.15
CA CYS A 201 5.89 10.06 -4.90
C CYS A 201 4.71 10.68 -5.69
N LEU A 202 4.55 10.27 -6.96
CA LEU A 202 3.45 10.70 -7.83
C LEU A 202 2.41 9.58 -8.07
N TYR A 203 2.68 8.36 -7.62
CA TYR A 203 1.84 7.18 -7.83
C TYR A 203 0.98 6.94 -6.59
N LYS A 204 -0.15 7.65 -6.52
CA LYS A 204 -1.00 7.69 -5.32
C LYS A 204 -2.12 6.66 -5.36
N VAL A 205 -2.71 6.43 -6.52
CA VAL A 205 -3.74 5.42 -6.76
C VAL A 205 -3.18 4.37 -7.72
N PRO A 206 -3.06 3.11 -7.28
CA PRO A 206 -2.37 2.05 -8.03
C PRO A 206 -3.28 1.38 -9.07
N ARG A 207 -3.65 2.10 -10.14
CA ARG A 207 -4.56 1.62 -11.21
C ARG A 207 -3.95 0.57 -12.14
N GLN A 208 -2.66 0.27 -12.02
CA GLN A 208 -2.04 -0.86 -12.73
C GLN A 208 -2.22 -2.19 -11.98
N ALA A 209 -2.85 -2.19 -10.81
CA ALA A 209 -3.31 -3.38 -10.11
C ALA A 209 -4.60 -3.93 -10.73
N ASP A 210 -5.08 -5.07 -10.25
CA ASP A 210 -6.37 -5.63 -10.68
C ASP A 210 -7.55 -4.86 -10.12
N LEU A 211 -7.43 -4.38 -8.88
CA LEU A 211 -8.34 -3.46 -8.21
C LEU A 211 -7.55 -2.29 -7.60
N ALA A 212 -8.08 -1.06 -7.65
CA ALA A 212 -7.49 0.08 -6.97
C ALA A 212 -8.43 0.57 -5.85
N CYS A 213 -8.08 0.21 -4.62
CA CYS A 213 -8.87 0.37 -3.41
C CYS A 213 -8.42 1.56 -2.57
N GLY A 214 -9.29 2.04 -1.66
CA GLY A 214 -8.93 3.00 -0.62
C GLY A 214 -10.13 3.76 -0.06
N ASN A 215 -9.87 4.71 0.83
CA ASN A 215 -10.91 5.51 1.49
C ASN A 215 -11.23 6.82 0.75
N TRP A 216 -10.35 7.29 -0.14
CA TRP A 216 -10.56 8.56 -0.85
C TRP A 216 -11.80 8.49 -1.75
N GLY A 217 -12.73 9.41 -1.54
CA GLY A 217 -13.97 9.51 -2.31
C GLY A 217 -15.13 8.71 -1.74
N VAL A 218 -14.98 8.05 -0.60
CA VAL A 218 -16.14 7.49 0.11
C VAL A 218 -16.78 8.60 0.93
N ILE A 219 -18.06 8.88 0.64
CA ILE A 219 -18.80 10.00 1.25
C ILE A 219 -20.17 9.58 1.80
N GLY A 220 -20.81 10.50 2.52
CA GLY A 220 -22.13 10.29 3.09
C GLY A 220 -22.15 9.19 4.16
N GLU A 221 -23.22 8.41 4.21
CA GLU A 221 -23.42 7.35 5.21
C GLU A 221 -22.39 6.20 5.11
N LYS A 222 -21.69 6.10 3.98
CA LYS A 222 -20.65 5.08 3.73
C LYS A 222 -19.25 5.54 4.16
N ALA A 223 -19.05 6.81 4.49
CA ALA A 223 -17.77 7.31 4.99
C ALA A 223 -17.30 6.52 6.21
N GLY A 224 -16.06 6.05 6.21
CA GLY A 224 -15.49 5.17 7.24
C GLY A 224 -16.04 3.72 7.24
N LYS A 225 -17.09 3.42 6.47
CA LYS A 225 -17.77 2.12 6.46
C LYS A 225 -17.62 1.33 5.17
N ALA A 226 -17.04 1.91 4.15
CA ALA A 226 -16.82 1.27 2.85
C ALA A 226 -15.45 1.66 2.28
N THR A 227 -14.97 0.83 1.38
CA THR A 227 -13.78 1.06 0.57
C THR A 227 -14.22 1.50 -0.83
N PHE A 228 -13.62 2.55 -1.37
CA PHE A 228 -13.75 2.90 -2.79
C PHE A 228 -12.94 1.89 -3.60
N VAL A 229 -13.55 1.27 -4.61
CA VAL A 229 -12.91 0.28 -5.49
C VAL A 229 -13.07 0.71 -6.93
N GLU A 230 -11.95 0.88 -7.64
CA GLU A 230 -11.89 0.99 -9.10
C GLU A 230 -11.53 -0.39 -9.67
N VAL A 231 -12.30 -0.89 -10.60
CA VAL A 231 -12.05 -2.19 -11.25
C VAL A 231 -11.12 -1.96 -12.43
N CYS A 232 -9.88 -2.42 -12.34
CA CYS A 232 -8.83 -2.06 -13.30
C CYS A 232 -8.49 -3.18 -14.30
N SER A 233 -8.89 -4.43 -14.03
CA SER A 233 -8.64 -5.58 -14.93
C SER A 233 -9.76 -6.60 -14.91
N GLY A 234 -9.72 -7.54 -15.87
CA GLY A 234 -10.65 -8.67 -15.90
C GLY A 234 -10.52 -9.57 -14.67
N LYS A 235 -9.30 -9.80 -14.15
CA LYS A 235 -9.08 -10.54 -12.89
C LYS A 235 -9.75 -9.83 -11.71
N GLY A 236 -9.63 -8.50 -11.63
CA GLY A 236 -10.28 -7.70 -10.60
C GLY A 236 -11.80 -7.74 -10.69
N ALA A 237 -12.35 -7.65 -11.91
CA ALA A 237 -13.79 -7.77 -12.15
C ALA A 237 -14.32 -9.15 -11.73
N GLU A 238 -13.63 -10.21 -12.12
CA GLU A 238 -13.98 -11.59 -11.76
C GLU A 238 -13.97 -11.80 -10.24
N LEU A 239 -12.90 -11.36 -9.54
CA LEU A 239 -12.79 -11.46 -8.10
C LEU A 239 -13.94 -10.73 -7.39
N LEU A 240 -14.15 -9.47 -7.73
CA LEU A 240 -15.17 -8.64 -7.07
C LEU A 240 -16.57 -9.18 -7.34
N GLN A 241 -16.86 -9.60 -8.58
CA GLN A 241 -18.14 -10.18 -8.96
C GLN A 241 -18.44 -11.49 -8.22
N LYS A 242 -17.44 -12.38 -8.11
CA LYS A 242 -17.61 -13.66 -7.41
C LYS A 242 -17.78 -13.46 -5.91
N ALA A 243 -16.98 -12.60 -5.28
CA ALA A 243 -17.09 -12.27 -3.87
C ALA A 243 -18.41 -11.58 -3.53
N PHE A 244 -18.92 -10.74 -4.43
CA PHE A 244 -20.23 -10.12 -4.30
C PHE A 244 -21.36 -11.15 -4.41
N LYS A 245 -21.33 -12.03 -5.41
CA LYS A 245 -22.35 -13.09 -5.57
C LYS A 245 -22.40 -14.07 -4.39
N SER A 246 -21.26 -14.34 -3.79
CA SER A 246 -21.17 -15.21 -2.59
C SER A 246 -21.67 -14.54 -1.30
N GLY A 247 -21.93 -13.24 -1.33
CA GLY A 247 -22.35 -12.47 -0.17
C GLY A 247 -21.24 -12.07 0.82
N VAL A 248 -19.98 -12.43 0.54
CA VAL A 248 -18.82 -12.05 1.39
C VAL A 248 -18.50 -10.55 1.29
N ILE A 249 -18.73 -9.97 0.12
CA ILE A 249 -18.59 -8.53 -0.14
C ILE A 249 -19.94 -7.97 -0.54
N ALA A 250 -20.34 -6.87 0.06
CA ALA A 250 -21.44 -6.03 -0.39
C ALA A 250 -20.90 -4.84 -1.18
N THR A 251 -21.65 -4.39 -2.19
CA THR A 251 -21.28 -3.25 -3.02
C THR A 251 -22.44 -2.28 -3.22
N ALA A 252 -22.11 -1.02 -3.47
CA ALA A 252 -23.01 0.00 -3.98
C ALA A 252 -22.30 0.82 -5.07
N PRO A 253 -23.02 1.40 -6.03
CA PRO A 253 -22.42 2.33 -6.98
C PRO A 253 -21.68 3.46 -6.24
N ALA A 254 -20.50 3.85 -6.71
CA ALA A 254 -19.80 5.01 -6.17
C ALA A 254 -20.60 6.29 -6.47
N ASP A 255 -20.72 7.17 -5.48
CA ASP A 255 -21.35 8.47 -5.66
C ASP A 255 -20.56 9.32 -6.65
N PRO A 256 -21.19 9.96 -7.66
CA PRO A 256 -20.50 10.82 -8.63
C PRO A 256 -19.64 11.91 -7.96
N LYS A 257 -20.12 12.51 -6.89
CA LYS A 257 -19.35 13.50 -6.09
C LYS A 257 -18.16 12.84 -5.39
N GLY A 258 -18.33 11.61 -4.95
CA GLY A 258 -17.24 10.80 -4.38
C GLY A 258 -16.13 10.52 -5.41
N ILE A 259 -16.50 10.21 -6.66
CA ILE A 259 -15.56 10.03 -7.77
C ILE A 259 -14.75 11.32 -8.01
N GLU A 260 -15.42 12.47 -8.02
CA GLU A 260 -14.76 13.77 -8.18
C GLU A 260 -13.82 14.09 -7.01
N ILE A 261 -14.24 13.81 -5.77
CA ILE A 261 -13.41 14.00 -4.57
C ILE A 261 -12.17 13.13 -4.66
N ARG A 262 -12.31 11.85 -5.03
CA ARG A 262 -11.16 10.96 -5.22
C ARG A 262 -10.13 11.52 -6.21
N LYS A 263 -10.59 12.00 -7.37
CA LYS A 263 -9.73 12.65 -8.38
C LYS A 263 -9.07 13.93 -7.85
N LYS A 264 -9.80 14.74 -7.09
CA LYS A 264 -9.28 15.98 -6.49
C LYS A 264 -8.19 15.70 -5.45
N VAL A 265 -8.43 14.74 -4.56
CA VAL A 265 -7.45 14.33 -3.54
C VAL A 265 -6.18 13.78 -4.19
N GLU A 266 -6.32 12.86 -5.14
CA GLU A 266 -5.19 12.34 -5.90
C GLU A 266 -4.40 13.46 -6.60
N GLY A 267 -5.09 14.35 -7.31
CA GLY A 267 -4.48 15.49 -8.01
C GLY A 267 -3.74 16.43 -7.06
N ALA A 268 -4.28 16.72 -5.88
CA ALA A 268 -3.64 17.53 -4.85
C ALA A 268 -2.35 16.84 -4.34
N MET A 269 -2.43 15.55 -4.05
CA MET A 269 -1.27 14.76 -3.59
C MET A 269 -0.16 14.65 -4.64
N VAL A 270 -0.52 14.55 -5.93
CA VAL A 270 0.45 14.55 -7.04
C VAL A 270 1.13 15.92 -7.17
N LYS A 271 0.37 17.02 -7.12
CA LYS A 271 0.91 18.39 -7.13
C LYS A 271 1.88 18.62 -5.97
N LEU A 272 1.52 18.16 -4.78
CA LEU A 272 2.40 18.21 -3.60
C LEU A 272 3.69 17.42 -3.84
N GLY A 273 3.60 16.21 -4.41
CA GLY A 273 4.77 15.42 -4.77
C GLY A 273 5.69 16.11 -5.78
N GLN A 274 5.11 16.79 -6.79
CA GLN A 274 5.86 17.60 -7.76
C GLN A 274 6.58 18.79 -7.09
N LYS A 275 5.91 19.48 -6.15
CA LYS A 275 6.51 20.56 -5.35
C LYS A 275 7.75 20.06 -4.59
N TRP A 276 7.63 18.91 -3.90
CA TRP A 276 8.75 18.31 -3.18
C TRP A 276 9.88 17.86 -4.10
N ARG A 277 9.59 17.27 -5.27
CA ARG A 277 10.61 16.94 -6.27
C ARG A 277 11.39 18.18 -6.72
N LYS A 278 10.67 19.26 -7.03
CA LYS A 278 11.31 20.52 -7.42
C LYS A 278 12.21 21.06 -6.31
N LYS A 279 11.73 21.09 -5.06
CA LYS A 279 12.49 21.56 -3.90
C LYS A 279 13.76 20.73 -3.68
N ASP A 280 13.62 19.40 -3.61
CA ASP A 280 14.70 18.49 -3.23
C ASP A 280 15.76 18.33 -4.33
N PHE A 281 15.37 18.43 -5.61
CA PHE A 281 16.28 18.19 -6.74
C PHE A 281 16.79 19.45 -7.44
N THR A 282 16.44 20.63 -6.98
CA THR A 282 16.94 21.88 -7.57
C THR A 282 18.45 22.00 -7.41
N SER A 283 18.99 21.67 -6.25
CA SER A 283 20.44 21.70 -5.99
C SER A 283 21.24 20.69 -6.81
N LEU A 284 20.63 19.56 -7.23
CA LEU A 284 21.33 18.57 -8.07
C LEU A 284 21.64 19.08 -9.47
N LYS A 285 20.91 20.09 -9.97
CA LYS A 285 21.15 20.67 -11.29
C LYS A 285 22.41 21.54 -11.34
N THR A 286 22.79 22.10 -10.21
CA THR A 286 23.90 23.06 -10.10
C THR A 286 25.17 22.47 -9.49
N ASP A 287 25.03 21.38 -8.73
CA ASP A 287 26.13 20.83 -7.93
C ASP A 287 26.05 19.29 -7.80
N LEU A 288 25.82 18.63 -8.95
CA LEU A 288 25.59 17.17 -8.99
C LEU A 288 26.75 16.36 -8.41
N TRP A 289 27.98 16.69 -8.81
CA TRP A 289 29.16 15.89 -8.44
C TRP A 289 29.50 15.98 -6.95
N ASN A 290 29.43 17.19 -6.37
CA ASN A 290 29.66 17.34 -4.94
C ASN A 290 28.59 16.62 -4.12
N LYS A 291 27.31 16.66 -4.58
CA LYS A 291 26.22 15.90 -3.93
C LYS A 291 26.40 14.39 -4.03
N ILE A 292 26.83 13.88 -5.17
CA ILE A 292 27.16 12.45 -5.32
C ILE A 292 28.31 12.09 -4.39
N ALA A 293 29.39 12.88 -4.36
CA ALA A 293 30.53 12.65 -3.47
C ALA A 293 30.12 12.68 -1.99
N GLU A 294 29.31 13.65 -1.59
CA GLU A 294 28.77 13.76 -0.22
C GLU A 294 27.95 12.51 0.17
N GLU A 295 27.01 12.09 -0.67
CA GLU A 295 26.16 10.93 -0.38
C GLU A 295 26.94 9.61 -0.41
N THR A 296 27.89 9.46 -1.34
CA THR A 296 28.71 8.25 -1.41
C THR A 296 29.74 8.16 -0.29
N SER A 297 30.22 9.29 0.24
CA SER A 297 31.16 9.30 1.38
C SER A 297 30.54 8.73 2.67
N ARG A 298 29.20 8.75 2.78
CA ARG A 298 28.46 8.17 3.90
C ARG A 298 28.17 6.68 3.74
N CYS A 299 28.60 6.08 2.63
CA CYS A 299 28.31 4.69 2.32
C CYS A 299 29.12 3.74 3.20
N ILE A 300 28.42 2.93 4.00
CA ILE A 300 29.02 1.89 4.85
C ILE A 300 29.11 0.53 4.14
N LYS A 301 28.84 0.49 2.82
CA LYS A 301 28.86 -0.74 2.00
C LYS A 301 27.94 -1.87 2.51
N CYS A 302 26.79 -1.54 3.11
CA CYS A 302 25.83 -2.55 3.59
C CYS A 302 24.99 -3.20 2.48
N TYR A 303 25.12 -2.75 1.22
CA TYR A 303 24.41 -3.24 0.03
C TYR A 303 22.88 -3.18 0.08
N SER A 304 22.29 -2.65 1.15
CA SER A 304 20.84 -2.59 1.32
C SER A 304 20.13 -1.84 0.18
N CYS A 305 20.76 -0.82 -0.40
CA CYS A 305 20.22 -0.10 -1.56
C CYS A 305 20.14 -0.99 -2.82
N ILE A 306 21.12 -1.89 -3.01
CA ILE A 306 21.17 -2.82 -4.16
C ILE A 306 20.14 -3.93 -3.94
N GLU A 307 20.12 -4.52 -2.75
CA GLU A 307 19.19 -5.60 -2.40
C GLU A 307 17.70 -5.19 -2.53
N ASN A 308 17.39 -3.95 -2.23
CA ASN A 308 16.02 -3.44 -2.32
C ASN A 308 15.69 -2.77 -3.67
N CYS A 309 16.66 -2.54 -4.53
CA CYS A 309 16.45 -1.88 -5.81
C CYS A 309 15.84 -2.84 -6.84
N PRO A 310 14.68 -2.52 -7.45
CA PRO A 310 14.06 -3.39 -8.44
C PRO A 310 14.81 -3.43 -9.79
N VAL A 311 15.66 -2.44 -10.05
CA VAL A 311 16.47 -2.37 -11.29
C VAL A 311 17.88 -2.90 -11.12
N CYS A 312 18.36 -3.06 -9.89
CA CYS A 312 19.71 -3.58 -9.59
C CYS A 312 19.71 -5.12 -9.44
N MET A 313 18.64 -5.78 -9.87
CA MET A 313 18.57 -7.23 -9.81
C MET A 313 19.57 -7.88 -10.78
N PRO A 314 20.28 -8.92 -10.32
CA PRO A 314 20.98 -9.80 -11.26
C PRO A 314 19.95 -10.40 -12.23
N VAL A 315 20.21 -10.30 -13.53
CA VAL A 315 19.47 -11.05 -14.54
C VAL A 315 19.79 -12.52 -14.28
N SER A 316 18.79 -13.32 -13.96
CA SER A 316 18.97 -14.75 -13.78
C SER A 316 19.49 -15.38 -15.08
N GLY A 317 20.68 -15.94 -15.04
CA GLY A 317 21.27 -16.74 -16.10
C GLY A 317 21.71 -15.98 -17.35
N ASN A 318 22.99 -15.92 -17.63
CA ASN A 318 23.67 -15.48 -18.85
C ASN A 318 23.75 -13.98 -19.16
N GLY A 319 23.41 -13.10 -18.24
CA GLY A 319 23.79 -11.68 -18.36
C GLY A 319 25.23 -11.45 -17.90
N PRO A 320 25.87 -10.33 -18.32
CA PRO A 320 27.19 -9.98 -17.80
C PRO A 320 27.12 -9.95 -16.28
N GLU A 321 27.99 -10.70 -15.65
CA GLU A 321 28.00 -10.96 -14.22
C GLU A 321 27.90 -9.66 -13.43
N THR A 322 26.77 -9.48 -12.75
CA THR A 322 26.59 -8.35 -11.80
C THR A 322 27.55 -8.43 -10.61
N LYS A 323 28.31 -9.51 -10.49
CA LYS A 323 29.50 -9.61 -9.63
C LYS A 323 30.52 -8.50 -9.86
N SER A 324 30.56 -7.89 -11.06
CA SER A 324 31.47 -6.77 -11.35
C SER A 324 31.08 -5.45 -10.67
N LEU A 325 29.86 -5.33 -10.13
CA LEU A 325 29.45 -4.18 -9.30
C LEU A 325 29.72 -4.39 -7.81
N MET A 326 29.95 -5.63 -7.39
CA MET A 326 30.52 -5.93 -6.08
C MET A 326 32.03 -5.77 -6.21
N VAL A 327 32.52 -4.55 -5.99
CA VAL A 327 33.96 -4.34 -5.78
C VAL A 327 34.33 -5.19 -4.60
N GLU A 328 35.12 -6.24 -4.83
CA GLU A 328 35.74 -7.00 -3.76
C GLU A 328 36.48 -6.07 -2.81
N PRO A 329 36.43 -6.34 -1.49
CA PRO A 329 37.05 -5.45 -0.49
C PRO A 329 38.54 -5.30 -0.66
#